data_67abe07fa42b5e7a985f4d7209fb1946
#
_entry.id   67abe07fa42b5e7a985f4d7209fb1946
#
_cell.length_a   1.000
_cell.length_b   1.000
_cell.length_c   1.000
_cell.angle_alpha   90.00
_cell.angle_beta   90.00
_cell.angle_gamma   90.00
#
_symmetry.space_group_name_H-M   'P 1'
#
loop_
_entity.id
_entity.type
_entity.pdbx_description
1 polymer ?
#
loop_
_entity_poly.entity_id
_entity_poly.type
_entity_poly.pdbx_seq_one_letter_code
_entity_poly.pdbx_strand_id
1 'polypeptide(L)'
;MKRPWNRTNSNVYSLLTHNLKGETNMNICTYVSVVNMNPRLYAVSIDYNTLTYKNLICSSGNVVLQCLGKKNISVIRSLGKKSGLVFDKMVYLKKNRLITSWNNFIVLKDVAFLVELKDPKIIHEMSDHALFLFSVKSYKNSKN
;
A
#
# COMPACT_ATOMS: atom_id res chain seq x y z
N MET A 1 0.02 -4.90 27.70
CA MET A 1 -0.35 -3.47 27.58
C MET A 1 -0.14 -2.99 26.15
N LYS A 2 -1.15 -2.36 25.58
CA LYS A 2 -1.03 -1.79 24.24
C LYS A 2 -0.15 -0.54 24.27
N ARG A 3 0.83 -0.48 23.39
CA ARG A 3 1.71 0.70 23.29
C ARG A 3 0.91 1.88 22.74
N PRO A 4 1.20 3.12 23.16
CA PRO A 4 0.44 4.28 22.71
C PRO A 4 0.35 4.42 21.19
N TRP A 5 1.43 4.16 20.47
CA TRP A 5 1.47 4.26 18.99
C TRP A 5 0.72 3.13 18.28
N ASN A 6 0.31 2.09 19.02
CA ASN A 6 -0.51 0.98 18.52
C ASN A 6 -1.97 1.06 18.98
N ARG A 7 -2.35 2.15 19.64
CA ARG A 7 -3.70 2.30 20.23
C ARG A 7 -4.72 2.90 19.29
N THR A 8 -4.30 3.30 18.12
CA THR A 8 -5.14 4.09 17.24
C THR A 8 -6.18 3.21 16.54
N ASN A 9 -7.36 3.78 16.34
CA ASN A 9 -8.36 3.24 15.43
C ASN A 9 -8.06 3.70 14.00
N SER A 10 -6.78 3.79 13.67
CA SER A 10 -6.34 4.22 12.35
C SER A 10 -6.65 3.16 11.30
N ASN A 11 -6.84 3.63 10.09
CA ASN A 11 -7.05 2.76 8.94
C ASN A 11 -5.84 1.86 8.70
N VAL A 12 -6.10 0.68 8.18
CA VAL A 12 -5.07 -0.22 7.69
C VAL A 12 -5.07 -0.10 6.17
N TYR A 13 -3.88 0.04 5.60
CA TYR A 13 -3.70 0.22 4.17
C TYR A 13 -2.87 -0.92 3.58
N SER A 14 -2.99 -1.08 2.27
CA SER A 14 -2.07 -1.85 1.45
C SER A 14 -1.56 -0.93 0.35
N LEU A 15 -0.24 -0.84 0.19
CA LEU A 15 0.36 -0.12 -0.91
C LEU A 15 0.72 -1.12 -2.01
N LEU A 16 0.13 -0.93 -3.18
CA LEU A 16 0.37 -1.75 -4.35
C LEU A 16 1.53 -1.14 -5.14
N THR A 17 2.56 -1.93 -5.37
CA THR A 17 3.74 -1.53 -6.15
C THR A 17 4.04 -2.56 -7.22
N HIS A 18 4.91 -2.21 -8.16
CA HIS A 18 5.38 -3.09 -9.23
C HIS A 18 6.90 -3.16 -9.25
N ASN A 19 7.44 -4.29 -9.69
CA ASN A 19 8.85 -4.39 -10.02
C ASN A 19 9.09 -3.95 -11.47
N LEU A 20 10.34 -4.05 -11.93
CA LEU A 20 10.72 -3.67 -13.30
C LEU A 20 10.05 -4.55 -14.38
N LYS A 21 9.63 -5.75 -14.02
CA LYS A 21 8.91 -6.66 -14.92
C LYS A 21 7.40 -6.42 -14.93
N GLY A 22 6.92 -5.46 -14.14
CA GLY A 22 5.50 -5.18 -14.02
C GLY A 22 4.74 -6.13 -13.10
N GLU A 23 5.45 -6.96 -12.34
CA GLU A 23 4.81 -7.86 -11.38
C GLU A 23 4.33 -7.09 -10.16
N THR A 24 3.10 -7.35 -9.75
CA THR A 24 2.44 -6.63 -8.65
C THR A 24 2.80 -7.21 -7.30
N ASN A 25 3.05 -6.36 -6.33
CA ASN A 25 3.16 -6.71 -4.92
C ASN A 25 2.26 -5.81 -4.09
N MET A 26 1.69 -6.35 -3.04
CA MET A 26 0.88 -5.63 -2.06
C MET A 26 1.42 -5.91 -0.66
N ASN A 27 1.39 -4.90 0.19
CA ASN A 27 1.82 -5.02 1.58
C ASN A 27 0.67 -4.67 2.52
N ILE A 28 0.98 -4.65 3.81
CA ILE A 28 0.14 -4.03 4.83
C ILE A 28 0.93 -2.89 5.44
N CYS A 29 0.36 -1.70 5.49
CA CYS A 29 0.99 -0.54 6.10
C CYS A 29 -0.03 0.31 6.87
N THR A 30 0.46 0.91 7.95
CA THR A 30 -0.34 1.79 8.81
C THR A 30 0.29 3.17 8.97
N TYR A 31 1.54 3.34 8.57
CA TYR A 31 2.24 4.63 8.65
C TYR A 31 1.93 5.47 7.42
N VAL A 32 0.68 5.91 7.34
CA VAL A 32 0.12 6.64 6.19
C VAL A 32 -0.60 7.88 6.69
N SER A 33 -0.36 9.02 6.05
CA SER A 33 -1.04 10.26 6.40
C SER A 33 -1.18 11.18 5.19
N VAL A 34 -2.32 11.85 5.09
CA VAL A 34 -2.49 13.00 4.18
C VAL A 34 -1.79 14.18 4.83
N VAL A 35 -0.89 14.84 4.12
CA VAL A 35 -0.02 15.88 4.69
C VAL A 35 -0.10 17.24 3.99
N ASN A 36 -0.77 17.34 2.86
CA ASN A 36 -0.94 18.61 2.14
C ASN A 36 -2.26 18.60 1.37
N MET A 37 -2.87 19.77 1.25
CA MET A 37 -4.19 19.91 0.65
C MET A 37 -4.16 20.28 -0.82
N ASN A 38 -3.30 21.18 -1.22
CA ASN A 38 -3.25 21.69 -2.59
C ASN A 38 -1.80 21.93 -3.01
N PRO A 39 -1.15 21.01 -3.71
CA PRO A 39 -1.69 19.72 -4.17
C PRO A 39 -1.92 18.73 -3.02
N ARG A 40 -2.81 17.76 -3.23
CA ARG A 40 -3.06 16.72 -2.25
C ARG A 40 -1.88 15.75 -2.21
N LEU A 41 -1.27 15.62 -1.04
CA LEU A 41 -0.10 14.76 -0.85
C LEU A 41 -0.33 13.74 0.26
N TYR A 42 0.19 12.52 0.04
CA TYR A 42 0.26 11.47 1.04
C TYR A 42 1.71 11.24 1.44
N ALA A 43 1.94 11.07 2.74
CA ALA A 43 3.21 10.58 3.27
C ALA A 43 3.03 9.13 3.71
N VAL A 44 3.96 8.26 3.30
CA VAL A 44 3.95 6.84 3.65
C VAL A 44 5.36 6.44 4.07
N SER A 45 5.48 5.86 5.26
CA SER A 45 6.76 5.39 5.80
C SER A 45 6.90 3.90 5.51
N ILE A 46 7.99 3.51 4.85
CA ILE A 46 8.21 2.15 4.33
C ILE A 46 9.49 1.56 4.91
N ASP A 47 9.38 0.35 5.47
CA ASP A 47 10.50 -0.42 6.00
C ASP A 47 11.45 -0.81 4.87
N TYR A 48 12.76 -0.62 5.08
CA TYR A 48 13.80 -0.94 4.10
C TYR A 48 13.84 -2.42 3.72
N ASN A 49 13.43 -3.31 4.61
CA ASN A 49 13.53 -4.76 4.43
C ASN A 49 12.30 -5.36 3.73
N THR A 50 11.60 -4.58 2.92
CA THR A 50 10.37 -5.03 2.23
C THR A 50 10.55 -5.01 0.72
N LEU A 51 9.78 -5.85 0.03
CA LEU A 51 9.69 -5.81 -1.42
C LEU A 51 9.07 -4.48 -1.88
N THR A 52 8.17 -3.91 -1.09
CA THR A 52 7.57 -2.59 -1.36
C THR A 52 8.64 -1.52 -1.50
N TYR A 53 9.59 -1.46 -0.56
CA TYR A 53 10.70 -0.51 -0.64
C TYR A 53 11.55 -0.74 -1.89
N LYS A 54 11.91 -2.00 -2.15
CA LYS A 54 12.70 -2.36 -3.33
C LYS A 54 12.01 -1.92 -4.63
N ASN A 55 10.71 -2.15 -4.73
CA ASN A 55 9.94 -1.76 -5.90
C ASN A 55 9.89 -0.25 -6.07
N LEU A 56 9.72 0.51 -4.98
CA LEU A 56 9.70 1.97 -5.03
C LEU A 56 11.04 2.56 -5.47
N ILE A 57 12.15 1.94 -5.09
CA ILE A 57 13.49 2.41 -5.46
C ILE A 57 13.83 2.04 -6.91
N CYS A 58 13.48 0.82 -7.33
CA CYS A 58 13.93 0.26 -8.62
C CYS A 58 12.98 0.54 -9.78
N SER A 59 11.72 0.82 -9.50
CA SER A 59 10.68 0.99 -10.52
C SER A 59 10.13 2.41 -10.47
N SER A 60 10.00 3.03 -11.64
CA SER A 60 9.31 4.31 -11.76
C SER A 60 7.90 4.04 -12.26
N GLY A 61 6.89 4.43 -11.54
CA GLY A 61 5.52 4.23 -11.97
C GLY A 61 4.57 4.60 -10.85
N ASN A 62 3.31 4.69 -11.22
CA ASN A 62 2.29 4.99 -10.24
C ASN A 62 2.03 3.77 -9.37
N VAL A 63 1.60 4.03 -8.15
CA VAL A 63 1.25 3.01 -7.17
C VAL A 63 -0.20 3.23 -6.74
N VAL A 64 -0.78 2.26 -6.04
CA VAL A 64 -2.15 2.38 -5.53
C VAL A 64 -2.15 2.17 -4.03
N LEU A 65 -2.68 3.16 -3.32
CA LEU A 65 -2.93 3.06 -1.89
C LEU A 65 -4.35 2.53 -1.72
N GLN A 66 -4.48 1.40 -1.04
CA GLN A 66 -5.74 0.70 -0.82
C GLN A 66 -6.09 0.79 0.65
N CYS A 67 -7.22 1.42 0.98
CA CYS A 67 -7.69 1.46 2.37
C CYS A 67 -8.55 0.22 2.63
N LEU A 68 -8.11 -0.62 3.56
CA LEU A 68 -8.76 -1.89 3.83
C LEU A 68 -9.94 -1.71 4.78
N GLY A 69 -10.98 -2.49 4.55
CA GLY A 69 -12.19 -2.47 5.35
C GLY A 69 -12.44 -3.81 6.04
N LYS A 70 -13.62 -3.93 6.64
CA LYS A 70 -14.02 -5.15 7.38
C LYS A 70 -13.96 -6.42 6.54
N LYS A 71 -14.27 -6.32 5.25
CA LYS A 71 -14.24 -7.47 4.34
C LYS A 71 -12.83 -7.94 4.00
N ASN A 72 -11.80 -7.18 4.38
CA ASN A 72 -10.40 -7.48 4.06
C ASN A 72 -9.61 -8.08 5.22
N ILE A 73 -10.26 -8.52 6.31
CA ILE A 73 -9.57 -9.02 7.52
C ILE A 73 -8.65 -10.21 7.18
N SER A 74 -9.12 -11.16 6.39
CA SER A 74 -8.31 -12.31 5.98
C SER A 74 -7.10 -11.91 5.16
N VAL A 75 -7.25 -10.90 4.30
CA VAL A 75 -6.16 -10.34 3.50
C VAL A 75 -5.11 -9.68 4.40
N ILE A 76 -5.54 -8.92 5.39
CA ILE A 76 -4.63 -8.27 6.36
C ILE A 76 -3.73 -9.31 7.01
N ARG A 77 -4.30 -10.42 7.47
CA ARG A 77 -3.52 -11.50 8.10
C ARG A 77 -2.51 -12.13 7.14
N SER A 78 -2.92 -12.39 5.91
CA SER A 78 -2.06 -13.05 4.92
C SER A 78 -0.95 -12.14 4.40
N LEU A 79 -1.26 -10.88 4.09
CA LEU A 79 -0.28 -9.93 3.55
C LEU A 79 0.68 -9.42 4.60
N GLY A 80 0.23 -9.31 5.86
CA GLY A 80 1.03 -8.75 6.93
C GLY A 80 2.02 -9.72 7.57
N LYS A 81 1.81 -11.03 7.43
CA LYS A 81 2.64 -12.06 8.08
C LYS A 81 3.92 -12.40 7.33
N LYS A 82 3.93 -12.22 6.01
CA LYS A 82 5.04 -12.65 5.15
C LYS A 82 5.46 -11.51 4.22
N SER A 83 6.78 -11.38 4.04
CA SER A 83 7.34 -10.46 3.06
C SER A 83 7.12 -10.98 1.65
N GLY A 84 6.88 -10.07 0.69
CA GLY A 84 6.86 -10.38 -0.73
C GLY A 84 8.19 -10.90 -1.26
N LEU A 85 9.28 -10.73 -0.49
CA LEU A 85 10.60 -11.28 -0.84
C LEU A 85 10.64 -12.81 -0.75
N VAL A 86 9.81 -13.42 0.10
CA VAL A 86 9.79 -14.88 0.37
C VAL A 86 8.46 -15.56 0.07
N PHE A 87 7.42 -14.80 -0.26
CA PHE A 87 6.06 -15.32 -0.46
C PHE A 87 5.39 -14.58 -1.60
N ASP A 88 4.94 -15.32 -2.61
CA ASP A 88 4.19 -14.72 -3.71
C ASP A 88 2.74 -14.46 -3.28
N LYS A 89 2.49 -13.25 -2.82
CA LYS A 89 1.18 -12.81 -2.36
C LYS A 89 0.13 -12.83 -3.46
N MET A 90 0.54 -12.59 -4.71
CA MET A 90 -0.40 -12.54 -5.84
C MET A 90 -0.99 -13.90 -6.18
N VAL A 91 -0.22 -14.97 -6.03
CA VAL A 91 -0.73 -16.35 -6.22
C VAL A 91 -1.86 -16.62 -5.24
N TYR A 92 -1.64 -16.27 -3.96
CA TYR A 92 -2.65 -16.41 -2.91
C TYR A 92 -3.92 -15.61 -3.23
N LEU A 93 -3.76 -14.34 -3.63
CA LEU A 93 -4.88 -13.45 -3.89
C LEU A 93 -5.70 -13.92 -5.10
N LYS A 94 -5.05 -14.36 -6.16
CA LYS A 94 -5.71 -14.90 -7.35
C LYS A 94 -6.49 -16.18 -7.03
N LYS A 95 -5.84 -17.11 -6.32
CA LYS A 95 -6.47 -18.38 -5.93
C LYS A 95 -7.73 -18.17 -5.12
N ASN A 96 -7.77 -17.18 -4.26
CA ASN A 96 -8.90 -16.89 -3.37
C ASN A 96 -9.87 -15.85 -3.94
N ARG A 97 -9.68 -15.43 -5.19
CA ARG A 97 -10.54 -14.46 -5.90
C ARG A 97 -10.74 -13.16 -5.15
N LEU A 98 -9.64 -12.63 -4.61
CA LEU A 98 -9.64 -11.42 -3.75
C LEU A 98 -9.27 -10.16 -4.52
N ILE A 99 -9.09 -10.24 -5.83
CA ILE A 99 -8.61 -9.13 -6.66
C ILE A 99 -9.60 -8.78 -7.76
N THR A 100 -9.50 -7.54 -8.21
CA THR A 100 -10.24 -7.00 -9.36
C THR A 100 -9.33 -6.00 -10.08
N SER A 101 -9.83 -5.32 -11.11
CA SER A 101 -9.04 -4.31 -11.81
C SER A 101 -9.61 -2.91 -11.60
N TRP A 102 -8.71 -1.93 -11.58
CA TRP A 102 -9.02 -0.52 -11.52
C TRP A 102 -7.86 0.28 -12.11
N ASN A 103 -8.14 1.17 -13.05
CA ASN A 103 -7.13 2.02 -13.73
C ASN A 103 -5.92 1.22 -14.25
N ASN A 104 -6.17 0.05 -14.82
CA ASN A 104 -5.13 -0.87 -15.30
C ASN A 104 -4.25 -1.47 -14.21
N PHE A 105 -4.65 -1.35 -12.95
CA PHE A 105 -4.01 -2.04 -11.81
C PHE A 105 -4.84 -3.25 -11.40
N ILE A 106 -4.16 -4.25 -10.87
CA ILE A 106 -4.81 -5.38 -10.19
C ILE A 106 -4.89 -5.00 -8.72
N VAL A 107 -6.10 -4.73 -8.23
CA VAL A 107 -6.34 -4.21 -6.87
C VAL A 107 -7.15 -5.21 -6.05
N LEU A 108 -7.17 -4.99 -4.73
CA LEU A 108 -8.00 -5.80 -3.83
C LEU A 108 -9.48 -5.46 -3.99
N LYS A 109 -10.33 -6.49 -3.88
CA LYS A 109 -11.78 -6.32 -3.84
C LYS A 109 -12.24 -5.77 -2.50
N ASP A 110 -13.41 -5.13 -2.51
CA ASP A 110 -14.15 -4.74 -1.31
C ASP A 110 -13.39 -3.82 -0.35
N VAL A 111 -12.45 -3.05 -0.87
CA VAL A 111 -11.73 -2.05 -0.08
C VAL A 111 -12.60 -0.83 0.17
N ALA A 112 -12.27 -0.05 1.20
CA ALA A 112 -13.02 1.17 1.52
C ALA A 112 -12.80 2.25 0.45
N PHE A 113 -11.56 2.43 0.00
CA PHE A 113 -11.25 3.33 -1.10
C PHE A 113 -9.89 2.99 -1.71
N LEU A 114 -9.67 3.50 -2.93
CA LEU A 114 -8.41 3.38 -3.67
C LEU A 114 -7.92 4.77 -4.04
N VAL A 115 -6.62 4.99 -3.95
CA VAL A 115 -5.98 6.24 -4.40
C VAL A 115 -4.79 5.89 -5.28
N GLU A 116 -4.83 6.35 -6.53
CA GLU A 116 -3.65 6.23 -7.40
C GLU A 116 -2.70 7.37 -7.06
N LEU A 117 -1.46 7.01 -6.71
CA LEU A 117 -0.41 7.93 -6.30
C LEU A 117 0.70 7.96 -7.35
N LYS A 118 1.26 9.14 -7.55
CA LYS A 118 2.33 9.37 -8.53
C LYS A 118 3.49 10.12 -7.89
N ASP A 119 4.61 10.20 -8.61
CA ASP A 119 5.79 10.99 -8.27
C ASP A 119 6.33 10.67 -6.88
N PRO A 120 6.68 9.39 -6.59
CA PRO A 120 7.25 9.04 -5.30
C PRO A 120 8.58 9.77 -5.07
N LYS A 121 8.74 10.32 -3.87
CA LYS A 121 9.95 11.03 -3.48
C LYS A 121 10.28 10.69 -2.04
N ILE A 122 11.52 10.27 -1.78
CA ILE A 122 12.01 10.11 -0.40
C ILE A 122 12.32 11.49 0.14
N ILE A 123 11.65 11.87 1.22
CA ILE A 123 11.87 13.16 1.87
C ILE A 123 12.68 13.04 3.15
N HIS A 124 12.80 11.84 3.72
CA HIS A 124 13.63 11.59 4.88
C HIS A 124 13.96 10.11 5.02
N GLU A 125 15.19 9.80 5.33
CA GLU A 125 15.64 8.44 5.60
C GLU A 125 15.90 8.30 7.10
N MET A 126 15.28 7.27 7.70
CA MET A 126 15.43 6.96 9.12
C MET A 126 16.17 5.64 9.28
N SER A 127 16.34 5.15 10.51
CA SER A 127 17.14 3.96 10.78
C SER A 127 16.55 2.68 10.15
N ASP A 128 15.23 2.52 10.15
CA ASP A 128 14.58 1.31 9.63
C ASP A 128 13.50 1.60 8.57
N HIS A 129 13.17 2.86 8.32
CA HIS A 129 12.15 3.27 7.36
C HIS A 129 12.61 4.47 6.53
N ALA A 130 12.10 4.59 5.32
CA ALA A 130 12.17 5.80 4.52
C ALA A 130 10.78 6.43 4.44
N LEU A 131 10.71 7.75 4.55
CA LEU A 131 9.47 8.50 4.41
C LEU A 131 9.32 8.94 2.97
N PHE A 132 8.30 8.39 2.29
CA PHE A 132 7.97 8.73 0.90
C PHE A 132 6.85 9.75 0.86
N LEU A 133 6.96 10.68 -0.07
CA LEU A 133 5.90 11.63 -0.39
C LEU A 133 5.37 11.32 -1.79
N PHE A 134 4.05 11.29 -1.93
CA PHE A 134 3.37 11.01 -3.19
C PHE A 134 2.33 12.09 -3.49
N SER A 135 2.11 12.34 -4.78
CA SER A 135 1.00 13.18 -5.24
C SER A 135 -0.19 12.31 -5.62
N VAL A 136 -1.39 12.79 -5.37
CA VAL A 136 -2.64 12.10 -5.74
C VAL A 136 -2.91 12.34 -7.23
N LYS A 137 -3.12 11.26 -7.98
CA LYS A 137 -3.54 11.33 -9.37
C LYS A 137 -5.05 11.18 -9.51
N SER A 138 -5.63 10.16 -8.88
CA SER A 138 -7.07 9.88 -8.93
C SER A 138 -7.47 9.01 -7.75
N TYR A 139 -8.77 8.87 -7.53
CA TYR A 139 -9.26 8.03 -6.43
C TYR A 139 -10.63 7.43 -6.76
N LYS A 140 -10.99 6.41 -5.99
CA LYS A 140 -12.29 5.76 -6.07
C LYS A 140 -12.76 5.37 -4.68
N ASN A 141 -13.95 5.82 -4.30
CA ASN A 141 -14.62 5.36 -3.08
C ASN A 141 -15.43 4.11 -3.37
N SER A 142 -15.54 3.22 -2.38
CA SER A 142 -16.44 2.10 -2.50
C SER A 142 -17.89 2.60 -2.45
N LYS A 143 -18.79 1.85 -3.08
CA LYS A 143 -20.22 2.08 -2.94
C LYS A 143 -20.67 1.45 -1.62
N ASN A 144 -21.29 2.23 -0.79
CA ASN A 144 -21.95 1.73 0.43
C ASN A 144 -23.40 1.44 0.14
#